data_f57365bb9609dd9c11158eb48703124e
#
_entry.id   f57365bb9609dd9c11158eb48703124e
#
_cell.length_a   1.000
_cell.length_b   1.000
_cell.length_c   1.000
_cell.angle_alpha   90.00
_cell.angle_beta   90.00
_cell.angle_gamma   90.00
#
_symmetry.space_group_name_H-M   'P 1'
#
loop_
_entity.id
_entity.type
_entity.pdbx_description
1 polymer ?
#
loop_
_entity_poly.entity_id
_entity_poly.type
_entity_poly.pdbx_seq_one_letter_code
_entity_poly.pdbx_strand_id
1 'polypeptide(L)'
;LNTLERLNVSVQKCKTTSRPELERLDLTLSDEIIVLSYRDSLPIQEADSMTLLTLVHIRDLCERTQKRIGIATEMLDAQNRELADRKNEDDFIASEELVSKVLVQLSENPQLAKVLDELLTSDGSELYLRPAAHYVELGAEVPFGAIVAASLFRKELAIGILKTYSTGKLPELLLALKKIDSITLGAEDSIVVVAQD
;
A
#
# COMPACT_ATOMS: atom_id res chain seq x y z
N LEU A 1 -6.72 -10.38 -22.85
CA LEU A 1 -7.61 -9.26 -23.27
C LEU A 1 -9.06 -9.40 -22.79
N ASN A 2 -9.46 -10.57 -22.24
CA ASN A 2 -10.86 -10.84 -21.84
C ASN A 2 -11.19 -10.38 -20.39
N THR A 3 -10.25 -9.87 -19.63
CA THR A 3 -10.47 -9.43 -18.23
C THR A 3 -10.92 -7.98 -18.11
N LEU A 4 -10.87 -7.20 -19.19
CA LEU A 4 -11.23 -5.77 -19.18
C LEU A 4 -12.75 -5.52 -19.46
N GLU A 5 -13.56 -6.53 -19.72
CA GLU A 5 -14.99 -6.36 -20.03
C GLU A 5 -15.83 -5.80 -18.86
N ARG A 6 -15.27 -5.76 -17.63
CA ARG A 6 -15.91 -5.19 -16.44
C ARG A 6 -15.39 -3.80 -16.05
N LEU A 7 -14.35 -3.31 -16.71
CA LEU A 7 -13.72 -2.02 -16.39
C LEU A 7 -14.10 -0.98 -17.44
N ASN A 8 -14.59 0.17 -16.98
CA ASN A 8 -14.78 1.34 -17.84
C ASN A 8 -13.43 2.10 -17.91
N VAL A 9 -12.65 1.86 -18.96
CA VAL A 9 -11.32 2.44 -19.13
C VAL A 9 -11.39 3.68 -20.00
N SER A 10 -10.93 4.82 -19.47
CA SER A 10 -10.72 6.07 -20.23
C SER A 10 -9.23 6.35 -20.32
N VAL A 11 -8.75 6.66 -21.52
CA VAL A 11 -7.33 6.98 -21.77
C VAL A 11 -7.21 8.42 -22.20
N GLN A 12 -6.40 9.19 -21.48
CA GLN A 12 -6.08 10.59 -21.79
C GLN A 12 -4.59 10.78 -21.93
N LYS A 13 -4.14 11.42 -23.01
CA LYS A 13 -2.74 11.74 -23.22
C LYS A 13 -2.44 13.11 -22.62
N CYS A 14 -1.55 13.15 -21.63
CA CYS A 14 -1.11 14.40 -21.02
C CYS A 14 0.38 14.33 -20.63
N LYS A 15 0.98 15.48 -20.40
CA LYS A 15 2.33 15.57 -19.84
C LYS A 15 2.19 15.59 -18.30
N THR A 16 2.49 14.49 -17.64
CA THR A 16 2.27 14.32 -16.18
C THR A 16 3.09 15.28 -15.33
N THR A 17 4.22 15.79 -15.83
CA THR A 17 5.02 16.83 -15.19
C THR A 17 4.46 18.25 -15.42
N SER A 18 3.36 18.40 -16.16
CA SER A 18 2.71 19.68 -16.41
C SER A 18 1.50 19.85 -15.49
N ARG A 19 1.63 20.72 -14.50
CA ARG A 19 0.55 21.00 -13.56
C ARG A 19 -0.78 21.38 -14.25
N PRO A 20 -0.82 22.30 -15.25
CA PRO A 20 -2.07 22.65 -15.91
C PRO A 20 -2.75 21.46 -16.62
N GLU A 21 -1.97 20.48 -17.07
CA GLU A 21 -2.51 19.28 -17.69
C GLU A 21 -3.08 18.31 -16.65
N LEU A 22 -2.43 18.16 -15.50
CA LEU A 22 -2.95 17.37 -14.38
C LEU A 22 -4.24 17.97 -13.80
N GLU A 23 -4.33 19.31 -13.70
CA GLU A 23 -5.55 19.98 -13.23
C GLU A 23 -6.78 19.67 -14.12
N ARG A 24 -6.56 19.43 -15.41
CA ARG A 24 -7.65 19.06 -16.34
C ARG A 24 -8.17 17.63 -16.15
N LEU A 25 -7.39 16.76 -15.50
CA LEU A 25 -7.80 15.38 -15.27
C LEU A 25 -8.81 15.23 -14.13
N ASP A 26 -9.07 16.30 -13.37
CA ASP A 26 -9.93 16.30 -12.19
C ASP A 26 -9.67 15.11 -11.24
N LEU A 27 -8.44 15.04 -10.75
CA LEU A 27 -7.96 13.96 -9.87
C LEU A 27 -8.81 13.82 -8.59
N THR A 28 -9.61 14.83 -8.27
CA THR A 28 -10.49 14.83 -7.09
C THR A 28 -11.60 13.78 -7.15
N LEU A 29 -11.92 13.30 -8.34
CA LEU A 29 -12.88 12.21 -8.56
C LEU A 29 -12.30 10.83 -8.30
N SER A 30 -10.97 10.72 -8.19
CA SER A 30 -10.29 9.46 -7.94
C SER A 30 -10.37 9.06 -6.46
N ASP A 31 -10.45 7.78 -6.18
CA ASP A 31 -10.31 7.22 -4.85
C ASP A 31 -8.85 6.89 -4.55
N GLU A 32 -8.12 6.44 -5.59
CA GLU A 32 -6.70 6.11 -5.53
C GLU A 32 -5.98 6.58 -6.79
N ILE A 33 -4.69 6.90 -6.66
CA ILE A 33 -3.82 7.32 -7.76
C ILE A 33 -2.56 6.46 -7.75
N ILE A 34 -2.24 5.85 -8.89
CA ILE A 34 -1.00 5.11 -9.07
C ILE A 34 -0.10 5.89 -10.03
N VAL A 35 1.11 6.23 -9.58
CA VAL A 35 2.13 6.89 -10.40
C VAL A 35 3.20 5.88 -10.77
N LEU A 36 3.27 5.51 -12.05
CA LEU A 36 4.26 4.58 -12.57
C LEU A 36 5.49 5.33 -13.10
N SER A 37 6.66 4.73 -12.94
CA SER A 37 7.91 5.27 -13.43
C SER A 37 8.05 5.10 -14.96
N TYR A 38 8.80 5.99 -15.59
CA TYR A 38 9.13 5.96 -17.02
C TYR A 38 10.32 5.03 -17.33
N ARG A 39 10.38 3.85 -16.68
CA ARG A 39 11.52 2.91 -16.74
C ARG A 39 11.95 2.51 -18.14
N ASP A 40 11.00 2.35 -19.05
CA ASP A 40 11.26 1.85 -20.40
C ASP A 40 11.70 2.95 -21.38
N SER A 41 11.63 4.20 -20.96
CA SER A 41 11.81 5.36 -21.85
C SER A 41 12.96 6.26 -21.45
N LEU A 42 13.38 6.23 -20.18
CA LEU A 42 14.35 7.16 -19.61
C LEU A 42 15.39 6.45 -18.72
N PRO A 43 16.60 7.01 -18.57
CA PRO A 43 17.54 6.61 -17.52
C PRO A 43 16.91 6.74 -16.13
N ILE A 44 17.32 5.89 -15.18
CA ILE A 44 16.74 5.79 -13.84
C ILE A 44 16.59 7.16 -13.14
N GLN A 45 17.63 7.98 -13.13
CA GLN A 45 17.62 9.28 -12.46
C GLN A 45 16.65 10.27 -13.10
N GLU A 46 16.51 10.23 -14.42
CA GLU A 46 15.55 11.08 -15.13
C GLU A 46 14.12 10.58 -14.92
N ALA A 47 13.90 9.27 -14.97
CA ALA A 47 12.61 8.65 -14.71
C ALA A 47 12.10 8.99 -13.30
N ASP A 48 12.93 8.80 -12.28
CA ASP A 48 12.60 9.11 -10.90
C ASP A 48 12.37 10.60 -10.66
N SER A 49 13.17 11.46 -11.33
CA SER A 49 12.97 12.91 -11.25
C SER A 49 11.62 13.34 -11.83
N MET A 50 11.20 12.74 -12.94
CA MET A 50 9.87 13.01 -13.53
C MET A 50 8.74 12.48 -12.65
N THR A 51 8.93 11.29 -12.07
CA THR A 51 7.98 10.70 -11.13
C THR A 51 7.81 11.58 -9.88
N LEU A 52 8.91 12.04 -9.28
CA LEU A 52 8.89 12.96 -8.14
C LEU A 52 8.18 14.28 -8.46
N LEU A 53 8.46 14.86 -9.62
CA LEU A 53 7.80 16.10 -10.02
C LEU A 53 6.28 15.90 -10.23
N THR A 54 5.90 14.79 -10.83
CA THR A 54 4.49 14.41 -10.99
C THR A 54 3.81 14.24 -9.62
N LEU A 55 4.45 13.52 -8.70
CA LEU A 55 3.95 13.31 -7.34
C LEU A 55 3.76 14.63 -6.58
N VAL A 56 4.74 15.55 -6.65
CA VAL A 56 4.64 16.87 -6.00
C VAL A 56 3.43 17.64 -6.52
N HIS A 57 3.16 17.60 -7.82
CA HIS A 57 1.99 18.26 -8.40
C HIS A 57 0.68 17.60 -7.95
N ILE A 58 0.61 16.27 -7.92
CA ILE A 58 -0.57 15.52 -7.48
C ILE A 58 -0.86 15.83 -6.00
N ARG A 59 0.16 15.80 -5.13
CA ARG A 59 0.01 16.12 -3.70
C ARG A 59 -0.55 17.52 -3.49
N ASP A 60 0.00 18.54 -4.16
CA ASP A 60 -0.49 19.90 -4.03
C ASP A 60 -1.95 20.03 -4.55
N LEU A 61 -2.33 19.30 -5.58
CA LEU A 61 -3.71 19.26 -6.06
C LEU A 61 -4.64 18.58 -5.04
N CYS A 62 -4.24 17.44 -4.46
CA CYS A 62 -5.01 16.73 -3.45
C CYS A 62 -5.16 17.57 -2.16
N GLU A 63 -4.11 18.22 -1.68
CA GLU A 63 -4.16 19.10 -0.49
C GLU A 63 -5.19 20.24 -0.65
N ARG A 64 -5.32 20.80 -1.86
CA ARG A 64 -6.29 21.88 -2.14
C ARG A 64 -7.74 21.43 -2.09
N THR A 65 -8.00 20.17 -2.39
CA THR A 65 -9.36 19.62 -2.46
C THR A 65 -9.87 19.13 -1.11
N GLN A 66 -9.01 19.07 -0.09
CA GLN A 66 -9.30 18.51 1.24
C GLN A 66 -9.80 17.05 1.19
N LYS A 67 -9.70 16.38 0.05
CA LYS A 67 -10.00 14.94 -0.10
C LYS A 67 -8.74 14.15 0.18
N ARG A 68 -8.80 13.18 1.07
CA ARG A 68 -7.72 12.22 1.29
C ARG A 68 -7.77 11.17 0.17
N ILE A 69 -6.79 11.20 -0.72
CA ILE A 69 -6.66 10.26 -1.84
C ILE A 69 -5.40 9.44 -1.60
N GLY A 70 -5.50 8.12 -1.65
CA GLY A 70 -4.34 7.23 -1.58
C GLY A 70 -3.46 7.40 -2.82
N ILE A 71 -2.13 7.54 -2.64
CA ILE A 71 -1.19 7.69 -3.75
C ILE A 71 -0.12 6.61 -3.61
N ALA A 72 -0.09 5.66 -4.54
CA ALA A 72 0.98 4.69 -4.67
C ALA A 72 1.94 5.11 -5.78
N THR A 73 3.25 5.18 -5.48
CA THR A 73 4.26 5.70 -6.42
C THR A 73 5.38 4.70 -6.63
N GLU A 74 5.64 4.35 -7.90
CA GLU A 74 6.79 3.53 -8.27
C GLU A 74 8.05 4.39 -8.37
N MET A 75 9.10 3.99 -7.65
CA MET A 75 10.45 4.53 -7.78
C MET A 75 11.40 3.42 -8.21
N LEU A 76 12.37 3.75 -9.06
CA LEU A 76 13.37 2.78 -9.53
C LEU A 76 14.53 2.67 -8.53
N ASP A 77 15.01 3.80 -8.01
CA ASP A 77 16.10 3.86 -7.05
C ASP A 77 15.56 4.04 -5.62
N ALA A 78 15.89 3.09 -4.73
CA ALA A 78 15.48 3.12 -3.34
C ALA A 78 16.00 4.35 -2.58
N GLN A 79 17.15 4.92 -2.97
CA GLN A 79 17.70 6.15 -2.35
C GLN A 79 16.83 7.38 -2.66
N ASN A 80 16.22 7.43 -3.84
CA ASN A 80 15.33 8.52 -4.22
C ASN A 80 14.03 8.50 -3.41
N ARG A 81 13.60 7.34 -2.90
CA ARG A 81 12.47 7.20 -1.99
C ARG A 81 12.63 8.04 -0.73
N GLU A 82 13.81 8.02 -0.10
CA GLU A 82 14.07 8.80 1.13
C GLU A 82 13.92 10.31 0.91
N LEU A 83 14.20 10.80 -0.30
CA LEU A 83 14.03 12.21 -0.67
C LEU A 83 12.55 12.60 -0.83
N ALA A 84 11.74 11.67 -1.23
CA ALA A 84 10.31 11.86 -1.50
C ALA A 84 9.43 11.76 -0.26
N ASP A 85 9.85 10.96 0.73
CA ASP A 85 9.10 10.64 1.93
C ASP A 85 9.18 11.75 2.98
N ARG A 86 8.49 12.87 2.74
CA ARG A 86 8.49 14.02 3.67
C ARG A 86 7.44 13.92 4.79
N LYS A 87 6.36 13.14 4.59
CA LYS A 87 5.22 13.11 5.53
C LYS A 87 4.75 11.71 5.92
N ASN A 88 5.42 10.65 5.47
CA ASN A 88 5.01 9.25 5.69
C ASN A 88 3.54 8.94 5.30
N GLU A 89 2.97 9.70 4.37
CA GLU A 89 1.57 9.60 3.98
C GLU A 89 1.37 8.88 2.64
N ASP A 90 2.46 8.70 1.87
CA ASP A 90 2.39 8.09 0.54
C ASP A 90 3.12 6.75 0.51
N ASP A 91 2.52 5.79 -0.17
CA ASP A 91 3.12 4.48 -0.37
C ASP A 91 4.06 4.49 -1.57
N PHE A 92 5.35 4.33 -1.28
CA PHE A 92 6.39 4.18 -2.29
C PHE A 92 6.76 2.72 -2.48
N ILE A 93 6.80 2.29 -3.72
CA ILE A 93 7.27 0.98 -4.11
C ILE A 93 8.59 1.15 -4.86
N ALA A 94 9.69 0.71 -4.26
CA ALA A 94 10.98 0.56 -4.95
C ALA A 94 10.98 -0.78 -5.68
N SER A 95 10.65 -0.76 -6.97
CA SER A 95 10.40 -1.98 -7.75
C SER A 95 11.58 -2.93 -7.79
N GLU A 96 12.80 -2.42 -7.98
CA GLU A 96 14.02 -3.24 -8.02
C GLU A 96 14.34 -3.87 -6.66
N GLU A 97 14.14 -3.14 -5.58
CA GLU A 97 14.32 -3.65 -4.23
C GLU A 97 13.30 -4.76 -3.90
N LEU A 98 12.03 -4.56 -4.26
CA LEU A 98 10.98 -5.56 -4.07
C LEU A 98 11.30 -6.84 -4.84
N VAL A 99 11.65 -6.72 -6.13
CA VAL A 99 12.02 -7.88 -6.96
C VAL A 99 13.22 -8.60 -6.37
N SER A 100 14.24 -7.88 -5.91
CA SER A 100 15.43 -8.47 -5.30
C SER A 100 15.09 -9.24 -4.01
N LYS A 101 14.25 -8.68 -3.14
CA LYS A 101 13.78 -9.36 -1.92
C LYS A 101 12.99 -10.62 -2.23
N VAL A 102 12.11 -10.58 -3.23
CA VAL A 102 11.35 -11.75 -3.69
C VAL A 102 12.28 -12.83 -4.23
N LEU A 103 13.27 -12.47 -5.07
CA LEU A 103 14.25 -13.41 -5.62
C LEU A 103 15.07 -14.10 -4.52
N VAL A 104 15.50 -13.37 -3.48
CA VAL A 104 16.20 -13.96 -2.33
C VAL A 104 15.32 -15.00 -1.64
N GLN A 105 14.06 -14.69 -1.36
CA GLN A 105 13.12 -15.63 -0.73
C GLN A 105 12.90 -16.89 -1.60
N LEU A 106 12.74 -16.70 -2.92
CA LEU A 106 12.55 -17.81 -3.85
C LEU A 106 13.81 -18.65 -4.04
N SER A 107 15.01 -18.08 -3.87
CA SER A 107 16.27 -18.82 -3.95
C SER A 107 16.42 -19.81 -2.81
N GLU A 108 15.91 -19.48 -1.63
CA GLU A 108 15.90 -20.37 -0.45
C GLU A 108 14.78 -21.42 -0.54
N ASN A 109 13.61 -21.01 -1.03
CA ASN A 109 12.46 -21.90 -1.16
C ASN A 109 11.64 -21.57 -2.43
N PRO A 110 11.92 -22.25 -3.56
CA PRO A 110 11.21 -22.00 -4.83
C PRO A 110 9.69 -22.23 -4.78
N GLN A 111 9.19 -23.03 -3.82
CA GLN A 111 7.75 -23.27 -3.68
C GLN A 111 6.98 -22.04 -3.18
N LEU A 112 7.66 -21.07 -2.58
CA LEU A 112 7.06 -19.78 -2.18
C LEU A 112 6.53 -18.99 -3.39
N ALA A 113 6.99 -19.28 -4.61
CA ALA A 113 6.44 -18.65 -5.81
C ALA A 113 4.92 -18.81 -5.90
N LYS A 114 4.39 -19.99 -5.57
CA LYS A 114 2.94 -20.25 -5.58
C LYS A 114 2.17 -19.46 -4.51
N VAL A 115 2.81 -19.26 -3.35
CA VAL A 115 2.20 -18.46 -2.27
C VAL A 115 2.15 -16.99 -2.66
N LEU A 116 3.24 -16.47 -3.23
CA LEU A 116 3.29 -15.09 -3.69
C LEU A 116 2.32 -14.84 -4.86
N ASP A 117 2.24 -15.80 -5.80
CA ASP A 117 1.30 -15.74 -6.92
C ASP A 117 -0.14 -15.65 -6.41
N GLU A 118 -0.52 -16.51 -5.45
CA GLU A 118 -1.84 -16.48 -4.81
C GLU A 118 -2.14 -15.13 -4.12
N LEU A 119 -1.18 -14.61 -3.33
CA LEU A 119 -1.35 -13.36 -2.57
C LEU A 119 -1.33 -12.08 -3.44
N LEU A 120 -0.83 -12.18 -4.67
CA LEU A 120 -0.73 -11.05 -5.61
C LEU A 120 -1.74 -11.13 -6.76
N THR A 121 -2.55 -12.19 -6.80
CA THR A 121 -3.60 -12.38 -7.81
C THR A 121 -4.95 -11.96 -7.26
N SER A 122 -5.72 -11.19 -8.04
CA SER A 122 -7.02 -10.65 -7.63
C SER A 122 -8.14 -11.70 -7.43
N ASP A 123 -7.94 -12.92 -7.89
CA ASP A 123 -8.93 -14.01 -7.76
C ASP A 123 -8.64 -14.92 -6.55
N GLY A 124 -7.59 -14.63 -5.76
CA GLY A 124 -7.11 -15.46 -4.66
C GLY A 124 -7.35 -14.84 -3.28
N SER A 125 -6.49 -15.28 -2.36
CA SER A 125 -6.43 -14.69 -1.03
C SER A 125 -5.56 -13.45 -1.06
N GLU A 126 -6.07 -12.33 -0.59
CA GLU A 126 -5.38 -11.05 -0.56
C GLU A 126 -5.04 -10.61 0.86
N LEU A 127 -4.11 -9.65 0.96
CA LEU A 127 -3.74 -9.00 2.22
C LEU A 127 -4.59 -7.75 2.42
N TYR A 128 -5.26 -7.65 3.57
CA TYR A 128 -6.04 -6.48 3.95
C TYR A 128 -5.57 -5.87 5.27
N LEU A 129 -5.71 -4.56 5.35
CA LEU A 129 -5.66 -3.81 6.60
C LEU A 129 -7.09 -3.50 7.04
N ARG A 130 -7.55 -4.15 8.10
CA ARG A 130 -8.91 -3.95 8.63
C ARG A 130 -8.85 -3.19 9.95
N PRO A 131 -9.75 -2.23 10.22
CA PRO A 131 -9.78 -1.50 11.49
C PRO A 131 -9.83 -2.44 12.70
N ALA A 132 -9.00 -2.19 13.72
CA ALA A 132 -8.94 -3.02 14.92
C ALA A 132 -10.29 -3.14 15.64
N ALA A 133 -11.13 -2.10 15.56
CA ALA A 133 -12.49 -2.08 16.12
C ALA A 133 -13.42 -3.18 15.58
N HIS A 134 -13.07 -3.81 14.43
CA HIS A 134 -13.85 -4.91 13.89
C HIS A 134 -13.65 -6.24 14.65
N TYR A 135 -12.60 -6.36 15.45
CA TYR A 135 -12.19 -7.61 16.09
C TYR A 135 -12.17 -7.55 17.61
N VAL A 136 -11.91 -6.38 18.19
CA VAL A 136 -11.75 -6.22 19.63
C VAL A 136 -12.32 -4.89 20.12
N GLU A 137 -12.57 -4.81 21.43
CA GLU A 137 -12.88 -3.56 22.11
C GLU A 137 -11.61 -2.71 22.21
N LEU A 138 -11.69 -1.47 21.71
CA LEU A 138 -10.54 -0.56 21.68
C LEU A 138 -10.18 -0.11 23.10
N GLY A 139 -8.87 0.01 23.37
CA GLY A 139 -8.35 0.40 24.68
C GLY A 139 -8.26 -0.75 25.68
N ALA A 140 -8.89 -1.90 25.41
CA ALA A 140 -8.74 -3.08 26.25
C ALA A 140 -7.42 -3.83 25.92
N GLU A 141 -6.80 -4.40 26.93
CA GLU A 141 -5.67 -5.31 26.76
C GLU A 141 -6.19 -6.70 26.39
N VAL A 142 -5.83 -7.17 25.19
CA VAL A 142 -6.28 -8.47 24.67
C VAL A 142 -5.09 -9.30 24.16
N PRO A 143 -5.09 -10.64 24.35
CA PRO A 143 -4.08 -11.49 23.75
C PRO A 143 -4.28 -11.56 22.23
N PHE A 144 -3.19 -11.61 21.44
CA PHE A 144 -3.27 -11.75 19.98
C PHE A 144 -4.10 -12.96 19.53
N GLY A 145 -4.11 -14.02 20.32
CA GLY A 145 -4.96 -15.19 20.09
C GLY A 145 -6.47 -14.89 20.06
N ALA A 146 -6.94 -13.89 20.82
CA ALA A 146 -8.32 -13.44 20.76
C ALA A 146 -8.64 -12.72 19.44
N ILE A 147 -7.68 -11.92 18.93
CA ILE A 147 -7.77 -11.27 17.60
C ILE A 147 -7.86 -12.32 16.50
N VAL A 148 -6.99 -13.34 16.54
CA VAL A 148 -7.03 -14.49 15.61
C VAL A 148 -8.38 -15.20 15.68
N ALA A 149 -8.89 -15.46 16.87
CA ALA A 149 -10.20 -16.12 17.03
C ALA A 149 -11.33 -15.25 16.44
N ALA A 150 -11.32 -13.94 16.71
CA ALA A 150 -12.30 -13.00 16.17
C ALA A 150 -12.25 -12.93 14.65
N SER A 151 -11.05 -12.93 14.04
CA SER A 151 -10.90 -12.90 12.57
C SER A 151 -11.46 -14.16 11.91
N LEU A 152 -11.32 -15.32 12.51
CA LEU A 152 -11.87 -16.56 11.97
C LEU A 152 -13.41 -16.55 11.87
N PHE A 153 -14.11 -15.90 12.82
CA PHE A 153 -15.56 -15.72 12.71
C PHE A 153 -15.97 -14.86 11.51
N ARG A 154 -15.04 -14.03 11.00
CA ARG A 154 -15.23 -13.20 9.81
C ARG A 154 -14.73 -13.90 8.54
N LYS A 155 -14.28 -15.16 8.62
CA LYS A 155 -13.61 -15.92 7.55
C LYS A 155 -12.31 -15.28 7.07
N GLU A 156 -11.62 -14.59 7.95
CA GLU A 156 -10.35 -13.93 7.73
C GLU A 156 -9.27 -14.59 8.63
N LEU A 157 -8.01 -14.49 8.26
CA LEU A 157 -6.89 -14.97 9.06
C LEU A 157 -6.01 -13.79 9.49
N ALA A 158 -6.06 -13.42 10.76
CA ALA A 158 -5.18 -12.39 11.29
C ALA A 158 -3.73 -12.90 11.37
N ILE A 159 -2.80 -12.20 10.72
CA ILE A 159 -1.36 -12.52 10.70
C ILE A 159 -0.51 -11.48 11.42
N GLY A 160 -1.06 -10.30 11.73
CA GLY A 160 -0.32 -9.23 12.39
C GLY A 160 -1.17 -8.00 12.69
N ILE A 161 -0.47 -6.96 13.11
CA ILE A 161 -1.06 -5.67 13.50
C ILE A 161 -0.21 -4.55 12.91
N LEU A 162 -0.87 -3.54 12.36
CA LEU A 162 -0.27 -2.26 12.03
C LEU A 162 -0.65 -1.25 13.11
N LYS A 163 0.31 -0.87 13.95
CA LYS A 163 0.15 0.15 14.99
C LYS A 163 0.43 1.53 14.45
N THR A 164 -0.53 2.44 14.63
CA THR A 164 -0.42 3.84 14.21
C THR A 164 -0.29 4.74 15.43
N TYR A 165 0.62 5.70 15.38
CA TYR A 165 0.90 6.59 16.52
C TYR A 165 0.50 8.03 16.18
N SER A 166 -0.35 8.63 17.01
CA SER A 166 -0.79 10.03 16.88
C SER A 166 0.34 11.06 17.03
N THR A 167 1.53 10.64 17.45
CA THR A 167 2.67 11.50 17.75
C THR A 167 3.64 11.74 16.60
N GLY A 168 3.25 11.40 15.35
CA GLY A 168 4.14 11.51 14.18
C GLY A 168 5.24 10.44 14.11
N LYS A 169 5.22 9.42 14.97
CA LYS A 169 6.03 8.22 14.83
C LYS A 169 5.49 7.39 13.66
N LEU A 170 6.39 6.80 12.88
CA LEU A 170 6.03 5.89 11.80
C LEU A 170 5.14 4.74 12.31
N PRO A 171 4.17 4.30 11.52
CA PRO A 171 3.41 3.09 11.81
C PRO A 171 4.34 1.90 12.03
N GLU A 172 4.04 1.07 13.01
CA GLU A 172 4.83 -0.10 13.36
C GLU A 172 4.09 -1.39 12.98
N LEU A 173 4.68 -2.16 12.05
CA LEU A 173 4.15 -3.44 11.62
C LEU A 173 4.67 -4.56 12.51
N LEU A 174 3.76 -5.26 13.17
CA LEU A 174 4.03 -6.42 14.01
C LEU A 174 3.44 -7.67 13.36
N LEU A 175 4.27 -8.55 12.82
CA LEU A 175 3.84 -9.82 12.21
C LEU A 175 4.23 -11.02 13.07
N ALA A 176 3.51 -12.12 12.88
CA ALA A 176 3.78 -13.41 13.54
C ALA A 176 3.86 -13.34 15.07
N LEU A 177 3.02 -12.54 15.68
CA LEU A 177 2.90 -12.41 17.13
C LEU A 177 2.52 -13.76 17.76
N LYS A 178 3.01 -13.98 18.99
CA LYS A 178 2.57 -15.15 19.76
C LYS A 178 1.13 -14.96 20.22
N LYS A 179 0.35 -16.02 20.25
CA LYS A 179 -1.07 -15.97 20.69
C LYS A 179 -1.27 -15.42 22.10
N ILE A 180 -0.24 -15.53 22.95
CA ILE A 180 -0.26 -15.08 24.35
C ILE A 180 0.20 -13.62 24.51
N ASP A 181 0.78 -13.00 23.47
CA ASP A 181 1.24 -11.62 23.56
C ASP A 181 0.04 -10.70 23.74
N SER A 182 0.01 -9.95 24.83
CA SER A 182 -1.04 -8.98 25.15
C SER A 182 -0.79 -7.65 24.46
N ILE A 183 -1.83 -7.09 23.88
CA ILE A 183 -1.78 -5.86 23.08
C ILE A 183 -2.98 -5.00 23.39
N THR A 184 -2.74 -3.69 23.46
CA THR A 184 -3.80 -2.68 23.53
C THR A 184 -3.86 -1.95 22.18
N LEU A 185 -5.05 -1.89 21.58
CA LEU A 185 -5.29 -1.30 20.26
C LEU A 185 -6.11 -0.03 20.36
N GLY A 186 -5.74 0.97 19.58
CA GLY A 186 -6.44 2.25 19.43
C GLY A 186 -7.31 2.30 18.18
N ALA A 187 -7.98 3.44 17.97
CA ALA A 187 -8.89 3.65 16.83
C ALA A 187 -8.20 3.65 15.47
N GLU A 188 -6.94 4.07 15.42
CA GLU A 188 -6.14 4.18 14.20
C GLU A 188 -5.36 2.88 13.89
N ASP A 189 -5.39 1.90 14.80
CA ASP A 189 -4.69 0.64 14.61
C ASP A 189 -5.48 -0.29 13.68
N SER A 190 -4.75 -1.06 12.87
CA SER A 190 -5.33 -2.02 11.92
C SER A 190 -4.81 -3.42 12.17
N ILE A 191 -5.65 -4.41 11.88
CA ILE A 191 -5.27 -5.83 11.86
C ILE A 191 -4.89 -6.19 10.43
N VAL A 192 -3.74 -6.84 10.27
CA VAL A 192 -3.31 -7.41 8.99
C VAL A 192 -3.94 -8.78 8.86
N VAL A 193 -4.77 -8.95 7.85
CA VAL A 193 -5.49 -10.22 7.61
C VAL A 193 -5.25 -10.72 6.19
N VAL A 194 -5.33 -12.04 6.03
CA VAL A 194 -5.48 -12.71 4.75
C VAL A 194 -6.95 -13.09 4.61
N ALA A 195 -7.58 -12.71 3.51
CA ALA A 195 -8.98 -12.99 3.25
C ALA A 195 -9.24 -13.16 1.74
N GLN A 196 -10.39 -13.75 1.41
CA GLN A 196 -10.97 -13.77 0.06
C GLN A 196 -12.21 -12.88 0.08
N ASP A 197 -12.34 -11.99 -0.90
CA ASP A 197 -13.57 -11.20 -1.09
C ASP A 197 -14.70 -12.01 -1.73
#